data_d908db164c2dc822b761b55e26c927f5
#
_entry.id   d908db164c2dc822b761b55e26c927f5
#
_cell.length_a   1.000
_cell.length_b   1.000
_cell.length_c   1.000
_cell.angle_alpha   90.00
_cell.angle_beta   90.00
_cell.angle_gamma   90.00
#
_symmetry.space_group_name_H-M   'P 1'
#
loop_
_entity.id
_entity.type
_entity.pdbx_description
1 polymer ?
#
loop_
_entity_poly.entity_id
_entity_poly.type
_entity_poly.pdbx_seq_one_letter_code
_entity_poly.pdbx_strand_id
1 'polypeptide(L)'
;MTGPGPVLVVGGTGMLGSQVVSRLLTGGKQVRALVRPGSDATRIEALGATIARGDMMEPESLLRAMDGVHAVITSAAGYTHHREGDSPVIDTVGNINLVDAASRAGIRRFVLTSILTCDQTPDVPHFWHKKLAEDRLEELGVPFVALRPGAFLEQITRFGDPFSEGRLMWFGSSSVPLTFVLASDLAGYLAAAVDASGVDGSGSTSAGTSP
;
A
#
# COMPACT_ATOMS: atom_id res chain seq x y z
N MET A 1 12.25 17.70 22.74
CA MET A 1 11.23 16.67 22.42
C MET A 1 11.51 16.20 21.01
N THR A 2 11.99 15.00 20.83
CA THR A 2 12.17 14.39 19.51
C THR A 2 10.78 14.24 18.87
N GLY A 3 10.61 14.76 17.66
CA GLY A 3 9.37 14.60 16.91
C GLY A 3 8.98 13.12 16.71
N PRO A 4 7.80 12.83 16.13
CA PRO A 4 7.42 11.46 15.84
C PRO A 4 8.50 10.80 14.97
N GLY A 5 8.79 9.52 15.24
CA GLY A 5 9.77 8.75 14.48
C GLY A 5 9.44 8.69 12.97
N PRO A 6 10.25 8.03 12.14
CA PRO A 6 10.00 7.94 10.69
C PRO A 6 8.71 7.15 10.37
N VAL A 7 8.20 7.36 9.16
CA VAL A 7 7.16 6.53 8.54
C VAL A 7 7.85 5.44 7.72
N LEU A 8 7.53 4.17 7.98
CA LEU A 8 7.99 3.05 7.15
C LEU A 8 7.07 2.90 5.94
N VAL A 9 7.64 2.94 4.73
CA VAL A 9 6.90 2.69 3.49
C VAL A 9 7.32 1.34 2.90
N VAL A 10 6.38 0.43 2.79
CA VAL A 10 6.54 -0.88 2.16
C VAL A 10 5.97 -0.83 0.75
N GLY A 11 6.75 -1.29 -0.24
CA GLY A 11 6.43 -1.12 -1.67
C GLY A 11 6.84 0.25 -2.22
N GLY A 12 7.75 0.98 -1.54
CA GLY A 12 8.19 2.33 -1.90
C GLY A 12 8.87 2.46 -3.26
N THR A 13 9.35 1.38 -3.85
CA THR A 13 9.96 1.36 -5.20
C THR A 13 8.93 1.23 -6.33
N GLY A 14 7.68 0.89 -5.99
CA GLY A 14 6.58 0.75 -6.96
C GLY A 14 5.99 2.09 -7.42
N MET A 15 5.09 2.02 -8.40
CA MET A 15 4.40 3.19 -8.99
C MET A 15 3.70 4.05 -7.92
N LEU A 16 2.85 3.45 -7.10
CA LEU A 16 2.15 4.15 -6.02
C LEU A 16 3.10 4.51 -4.87
N GLY A 17 3.89 3.53 -4.40
CA GLY A 17 4.74 3.72 -3.22
C GLY A 17 5.78 4.81 -3.39
N SER A 18 6.36 4.99 -4.58
CA SER A 18 7.33 6.08 -4.83
C SER A 18 6.68 7.47 -4.75
N GLN A 19 5.40 7.58 -5.11
CA GLN A 19 4.63 8.82 -4.95
C GLN A 19 4.28 9.06 -3.48
N VAL A 20 3.96 8.01 -2.71
CA VAL A 20 3.77 8.11 -1.25
C VAL A 20 5.03 8.61 -0.57
N VAL A 21 6.21 8.02 -0.90
CA VAL A 21 7.52 8.49 -0.39
C VAL A 21 7.71 9.97 -0.68
N SER A 22 7.50 10.39 -1.93
CA SER A 22 7.62 11.80 -2.33
C SER A 22 6.68 12.72 -1.54
N ARG A 23 5.41 12.35 -1.39
CA ARG A 23 4.41 13.13 -0.63
C ARG A 23 4.79 13.29 0.83
N LEU A 24 5.22 12.22 1.48
CA LEU A 24 5.63 12.25 2.89
C LEU A 24 6.86 13.16 3.10
N LEU A 25 7.89 13.02 2.25
CA LEU A 25 9.11 13.84 2.32
C LEU A 25 8.80 15.32 2.06
N THR A 26 7.99 15.63 1.06
CA THR A 26 7.54 17.01 0.79
C THR A 26 6.75 17.59 1.95
N GLY A 27 5.97 16.74 2.67
CA GLY A 27 5.27 17.10 3.90
C GLY A 27 6.16 17.19 5.15
N GLY A 28 7.49 17.10 5.00
CA GLY A 28 8.45 17.22 6.11
C GLY A 28 8.57 15.98 6.99
N LYS A 29 8.01 14.84 6.58
CA LYS A 29 8.12 13.58 7.31
C LYS A 29 9.47 12.92 7.05
N GLN A 30 10.03 12.26 8.06
CA GLN A 30 11.13 11.32 7.86
C GLN A 30 10.56 10.02 7.28
N VAL A 31 11.16 9.51 6.22
CA VAL A 31 10.71 8.28 5.54
C VAL A 31 11.80 7.23 5.58
N ARG A 32 11.42 6.04 6.00
CA ARG A 32 12.20 4.81 5.85
C ARG A 32 11.48 3.90 4.84
N ALA A 33 12.16 3.44 3.81
CA ALA A 33 11.58 2.53 2.83
C ALA A 33 12.10 1.11 3.05
N LEU A 34 11.19 0.14 3.16
CA LEU A 34 11.55 -1.28 3.13
C LEU A 34 11.82 -1.68 1.68
N VAL A 35 13.03 -2.14 1.41
CA VAL A 35 13.45 -2.55 0.07
C VAL A 35 14.09 -3.92 0.13
N ARG A 36 13.62 -4.84 -0.71
CA ARG A 36 14.17 -6.20 -0.77
C ARG A 36 15.68 -6.18 -1.08
N PRO A 37 16.46 -7.12 -0.53
CA PRO A 37 17.84 -7.31 -0.94
C PRO A 37 17.95 -7.41 -2.47
N GLY A 38 18.91 -6.71 -3.06
CA GLY A 38 19.11 -6.70 -4.52
C GLY A 38 18.16 -5.84 -5.35
N SER A 39 17.10 -5.28 -4.77
CA SER A 39 16.23 -4.34 -5.49
C SER A 39 16.85 -2.94 -5.56
N ASP A 40 16.67 -2.27 -6.69
CA ASP A 40 17.12 -0.88 -6.90
C ASP A 40 16.29 0.09 -6.05
N ALA A 41 16.98 0.92 -5.27
CA ALA A 41 16.39 1.95 -4.43
C ALA A 41 16.85 3.37 -4.81
N THR A 42 17.69 3.50 -5.82
CA THR A 42 18.35 4.75 -6.20
C THR A 42 17.39 5.93 -6.31
N ARG A 43 16.22 5.69 -6.91
CA ARG A 43 15.20 6.74 -7.09
C ARG A 43 14.67 7.28 -5.77
N ILE A 44 14.34 6.40 -4.81
CA ILE A 44 13.76 6.82 -3.55
C ILE A 44 14.82 7.32 -2.56
N GLU A 45 16.06 6.83 -2.64
CA GLU A 45 17.21 7.39 -1.92
C GLU A 45 17.49 8.83 -2.39
N ALA A 46 17.47 9.07 -3.70
CA ALA A 46 17.66 10.42 -4.26
C ALA A 46 16.56 11.41 -3.82
N LEU A 47 15.36 10.94 -3.45
CA LEU A 47 14.31 11.75 -2.87
C LEU A 47 14.57 12.09 -1.38
N GLY A 48 15.50 11.39 -0.71
CA GLY A 48 15.83 11.58 0.70
C GLY A 48 15.27 10.52 1.65
N ALA A 49 14.73 9.42 1.15
CA ALA A 49 14.30 8.31 2.01
C ALA A 49 15.52 7.52 2.52
N THR A 50 15.48 7.09 3.78
CA THR A 50 16.42 6.08 4.30
C THR A 50 15.98 4.68 3.89
N ILE A 51 16.94 3.80 3.59
CA ILE A 51 16.62 2.44 3.14
C ILE A 51 16.84 1.44 4.28
N ALA A 52 15.80 0.66 4.57
CA ALA A 52 15.89 -0.56 5.36
C ALA A 52 15.87 -1.77 4.42
N ARG A 53 16.95 -2.55 4.38
CA ARG A 53 16.99 -3.80 3.61
C ARG A 53 16.28 -4.91 4.38
N GLY A 54 15.25 -5.49 3.75
CA GLY A 54 14.45 -6.56 4.35
C GLY A 54 13.41 -7.10 3.38
N ASP A 55 12.77 -8.18 3.79
CA ASP A 55 11.74 -8.86 3.01
C ASP A 55 10.49 -9.09 3.87
N MET A 56 9.29 -8.95 3.30
CA MET A 56 8.04 -9.24 3.98
C MET A 56 7.92 -10.71 4.38
N MET A 57 8.68 -11.60 3.75
CA MET A 57 8.76 -13.02 4.09
C MET A 57 9.72 -13.32 5.25
N GLU A 58 10.47 -12.32 5.73
CA GLU A 58 11.45 -12.45 6.81
C GLU A 58 11.03 -11.60 8.02
N PRO A 59 10.24 -12.11 8.99
CA PRO A 59 9.69 -11.34 10.11
C PRO A 59 10.75 -10.56 10.90
N GLU A 60 11.93 -11.12 11.11
CA GLU A 60 13.00 -10.44 11.85
C GLU A 60 13.55 -9.21 11.08
N SER A 61 13.52 -9.24 9.75
CA SER A 61 13.90 -8.07 8.94
C SER A 61 12.87 -6.93 9.07
N LEU A 62 11.59 -7.30 9.21
CA LEU A 62 10.50 -6.34 9.43
C LEU A 62 10.62 -5.64 10.78
N LEU A 63 10.92 -6.39 11.85
CA LEU A 63 11.12 -5.81 13.19
C LEU A 63 12.29 -4.82 13.19
N ARG A 64 13.42 -5.18 12.55
CA ARG A 64 14.55 -4.27 12.41
C ARG A 64 14.17 -3.00 11.60
N ALA A 65 13.38 -3.16 10.54
CA ALA A 65 12.93 -2.02 9.75
C ALA A 65 11.97 -1.10 10.52
N MET A 66 11.23 -1.64 11.49
CA MET A 66 10.26 -0.91 12.33
C MET A 66 10.86 -0.28 13.57
N ASP A 67 12.13 -0.49 13.86
CA ASP A 67 12.77 0.10 15.03
C ASP A 67 12.71 1.63 15.00
N GLY A 68 12.09 2.23 16.03
CA GLY A 68 11.84 3.66 16.14
C GLY A 68 10.83 4.26 15.15
N VAL A 69 10.15 3.45 14.36
CA VAL A 69 9.09 3.87 13.43
C VAL A 69 7.79 4.13 14.20
N HIS A 70 7.07 5.20 13.85
CA HIS A 70 5.78 5.50 14.46
C HIS A 70 4.57 5.06 13.60
N ALA A 71 4.73 5.01 12.29
CA ALA A 71 3.66 4.62 11.37
C ALA A 71 4.20 3.76 10.22
N VAL A 72 3.36 2.89 9.70
CA VAL A 72 3.64 2.03 8.54
C VAL A 72 2.63 2.33 7.45
N ILE A 73 3.09 2.49 6.20
CA ILE A 73 2.24 2.50 5.01
C ILE A 73 2.65 1.32 4.13
N THR A 74 1.70 0.51 3.69
CA THR A 74 1.97 -0.54 2.71
C THR A 74 1.17 -0.35 1.43
N SER A 75 1.88 -0.34 0.31
CA SER A 75 1.34 -0.44 -1.05
C SER A 75 1.87 -1.69 -1.77
N ALA A 76 2.47 -2.61 -1.01
CA ALA A 76 3.01 -3.83 -1.57
C ALA A 76 1.89 -4.74 -2.09
N ALA A 77 2.12 -5.29 -3.28
CA ALA A 77 1.26 -6.28 -3.92
C ALA A 77 2.11 -7.23 -4.78
N GLY A 78 1.86 -8.52 -4.68
CA GLY A 78 2.57 -9.55 -5.43
C GLY A 78 1.91 -9.90 -6.76
N TYR A 79 0.60 -9.76 -6.89
CA TYR A 79 -0.15 -10.18 -8.09
C TYR A 79 0.21 -9.38 -9.37
N THR A 80 0.86 -8.24 -9.24
CA THR A 80 1.29 -7.41 -10.39
C THR A 80 2.60 -7.85 -11.01
N HIS A 81 3.32 -8.75 -10.36
CA HIS A 81 4.62 -9.23 -10.79
C HIS A 81 4.54 -10.71 -11.11
N HIS A 82 4.75 -11.06 -12.37
CA HIS A 82 4.76 -12.47 -12.82
C HIS A 82 6.09 -13.19 -12.54
N ARG A 83 6.76 -12.85 -11.42
CA ARG A 83 7.98 -13.53 -11.01
C ARG A 83 7.64 -14.70 -10.10
N GLU A 84 8.40 -15.77 -10.21
CA GLU A 84 8.33 -16.90 -9.30
C GLU A 84 8.54 -16.40 -7.86
N GLY A 85 7.58 -16.67 -6.96
CA GLY A 85 7.58 -16.16 -5.58
C GLY A 85 6.87 -14.84 -5.31
N ASP A 86 6.39 -14.11 -6.33
CA ASP A 86 5.67 -12.83 -6.16
C ASP A 86 4.13 -12.98 -6.06
N SER A 87 3.62 -14.19 -6.17
CA SER A 87 2.20 -14.53 -6.20
C SER A 87 1.54 -14.52 -4.80
N PRO A 88 0.35 -15.06 -4.61
CA PRO A 88 -0.52 -14.99 -3.41
C PRO A 88 0.19 -15.04 -2.04
N VAL A 89 1.37 -15.64 -1.99
CA VAL A 89 2.18 -15.74 -0.77
C VAL A 89 2.55 -14.35 -0.23
N ILE A 90 2.95 -13.40 -1.10
CA ILE A 90 3.30 -12.04 -0.65
C ILE A 90 2.05 -11.29 -0.24
N ASP A 91 0.96 -11.42 -1.00
CA ASP A 91 -0.28 -10.72 -0.70
C ASP A 91 -0.95 -11.26 0.58
N THR A 92 -0.76 -12.54 0.93
CA THR A 92 -1.27 -13.13 2.16
C THR A 92 -0.22 -13.15 3.25
N VAL A 93 0.78 -14.03 3.13
CA VAL A 93 1.76 -14.28 4.20
C VAL A 93 2.60 -13.04 4.48
N GLY A 94 3.05 -12.36 3.42
CA GLY A 94 3.86 -11.15 3.57
C GLY A 94 3.12 -10.02 4.28
N ASN A 95 1.84 -9.78 3.95
CA ASN A 95 1.03 -8.77 4.66
C ASN A 95 0.73 -9.18 6.10
N ILE A 96 0.44 -10.45 6.38
CA ILE A 96 0.24 -10.94 7.75
C ILE A 96 1.53 -10.77 8.58
N ASN A 97 2.68 -11.16 8.06
CA ASN A 97 3.97 -10.93 8.72
C ASN A 97 4.21 -9.44 9.02
N LEU A 98 3.84 -8.56 8.08
CA LEU A 98 3.99 -7.12 8.26
C LEU A 98 3.08 -6.59 9.38
N VAL A 99 1.84 -7.05 9.44
CA VAL A 99 0.88 -6.71 10.50
C VAL A 99 1.34 -7.23 11.86
N ASP A 100 1.79 -8.49 11.92
CA ASP A 100 2.30 -9.11 13.16
C ASP A 100 3.55 -8.35 13.68
N ALA A 101 4.45 -7.97 12.78
CA ALA A 101 5.62 -7.16 13.12
C ALA A 101 5.21 -5.76 13.61
N ALA A 102 4.21 -5.14 13.00
CA ALA A 102 3.70 -3.83 13.42
C ALA A 102 3.08 -3.88 14.82
N SER A 103 2.31 -4.93 15.13
CA SER A 103 1.77 -5.16 16.47
C SER A 103 2.88 -5.32 17.51
N ARG A 104 3.89 -6.17 17.23
CA ARG A 104 5.03 -6.40 18.12
C ARG A 104 5.88 -5.15 18.33
N ALA A 105 6.04 -4.31 17.31
CA ALA A 105 6.78 -3.05 17.37
C ALA A 105 5.99 -1.89 18.02
N GLY A 106 4.72 -2.09 18.35
CA GLY A 106 3.86 -1.07 18.95
C GLY A 106 3.61 0.12 18.01
N ILE A 107 3.44 -0.14 16.71
CA ILE A 107 3.18 0.88 15.70
C ILE A 107 1.89 1.62 16.04
N ARG A 108 1.91 2.95 16.00
CA ARG A 108 0.77 3.80 16.38
C ARG A 108 -0.24 3.99 15.25
N ARG A 109 0.17 3.76 14.01
CA ARG A 109 -0.67 3.91 12.82
C ARG A 109 -0.21 2.97 11.73
N PHE A 110 -1.11 2.12 11.26
CA PHE A 110 -0.91 1.29 10.09
C PHE A 110 -1.83 1.77 8.96
N VAL A 111 -1.29 2.10 7.80
CA VAL A 111 -2.06 2.54 6.62
C VAL A 111 -1.94 1.46 5.54
N LEU A 112 -3.05 0.81 5.25
CA LEU A 112 -3.13 -0.27 4.27
C LEU A 112 -3.73 0.22 2.95
N THR A 113 -3.02 0.01 1.85
CA THR A 113 -3.65 0.06 0.54
C THR A 113 -4.41 -1.25 0.32
N SER A 114 -5.69 -1.21 0.56
CA SER A 114 -6.63 -2.32 0.36
C SER A 114 -7.23 -2.29 -1.04
N ILE A 115 -8.42 -2.85 -1.26
CA ILE A 115 -9.13 -2.87 -2.54
C ILE A 115 -10.62 -2.68 -2.29
N LEU A 116 -11.29 -1.90 -3.15
CA LEU A 116 -12.74 -1.76 -3.15
C LEU A 116 -13.40 -3.14 -3.27
N THR A 117 -14.43 -3.42 -2.46
CA THR A 117 -15.17 -4.69 -2.42
C THR A 117 -14.36 -5.92 -1.96
N CYS A 118 -13.20 -5.76 -1.34
CA CYS A 118 -12.39 -6.90 -0.87
C CYS A 118 -13.16 -7.82 0.11
N ASP A 119 -14.11 -7.28 0.86
CA ASP A 119 -14.98 -7.99 1.79
C ASP A 119 -16.19 -8.68 1.13
N GLN A 120 -16.44 -8.43 -0.14
CA GLN A 120 -17.58 -8.96 -0.92
C GLN A 120 -17.14 -9.95 -2.01
N THR A 121 -15.85 -10.17 -2.16
CA THR A 121 -15.28 -10.95 -3.27
C THR A 121 -14.32 -12.05 -2.80
N PRO A 122 -14.80 -13.03 -1.98
CA PRO A 122 -13.94 -14.09 -1.44
C PRO A 122 -13.32 -14.98 -2.52
N ASP A 123 -13.99 -15.09 -3.67
CA ASP A 123 -13.53 -15.90 -4.79
C ASP A 123 -12.48 -15.22 -5.68
N VAL A 124 -12.14 -13.96 -5.35
CA VAL A 124 -11.08 -13.20 -6.05
C VAL A 124 -9.86 -13.11 -5.14
N PRO A 125 -8.87 -14.00 -5.28
CA PRO A 125 -7.80 -14.17 -4.28
C PRO A 125 -7.09 -12.87 -3.90
N HIS A 126 -6.67 -12.05 -4.87
CA HIS A 126 -5.92 -10.82 -4.58
C HIS A 126 -6.79 -9.73 -3.89
N PHE A 127 -8.12 -9.79 -3.97
CA PHE A 127 -9.03 -8.95 -3.20
C PHE A 127 -9.15 -9.49 -1.78
N TRP A 128 -9.41 -10.79 -1.67
CA TRP A 128 -9.59 -11.46 -0.38
C TRP A 128 -8.35 -11.39 0.52
N HIS A 129 -7.15 -11.44 -0.06
CA HIS A 129 -5.90 -11.28 0.70
C HIS A 129 -5.82 -9.91 1.40
N LYS A 130 -6.38 -8.85 0.82
CA LYS A 130 -6.47 -7.54 1.49
C LYS A 130 -7.42 -7.57 2.68
N LYS A 131 -8.55 -8.26 2.55
CA LYS A 131 -9.50 -8.45 3.66
C LYS A 131 -8.84 -9.22 4.82
N LEU A 132 -8.07 -10.27 4.54
CA LEU A 132 -7.35 -11.01 5.57
C LEU A 132 -6.34 -10.11 6.33
N ALA A 133 -5.69 -9.19 5.66
CA ALA A 133 -4.79 -8.23 6.31
C ALA A 133 -5.56 -7.24 7.19
N GLU A 134 -6.73 -6.76 6.75
CA GLU A 134 -7.60 -5.92 7.57
C GLU A 134 -8.09 -6.67 8.82
N ASP A 135 -8.56 -7.91 8.67
CA ASP A 135 -9.01 -8.75 9.79
C ASP A 135 -7.89 -8.96 10.81
N ARG A 136 -6.66 -9.18 10.33
CA ARG A 136 -5.52 -9.37 11.22
C ARG A 136 -5.15 -8.10 11.99
N LEU A 137 -5.28 -6.93 11.38
CA LEU A 137 -5.10 -5.64 12.04
C LEU A 137 -6.14 -5.44 13.16
N GLU A 138 -7.40 -5.78 12.89
CA GLU A 138 -8.49 -5.72 13.87
C GLU A 138 -8.24 -6.72 15.02
N GLU A 139 -7.92 -7.98 14.71
CA GLU A 139 -7.65 -9.03 15.67
C GLU A 139 -6.55 -8.65 16.67
N LEU A 140 -5.48 -8.03 16.18
CA LEU A 140 -4.35 -7.63 17.01
C LEU A 140 -4.51 -6.26 17.66
N GLY A 141 -5.61 -5.55 17.38
CA GLY A 141 -5.86 -4.21 17.91
C GLY A 141 -4.84 -3.16 17.46
N VAL A 142 -4.24 -3.35 16.29
CA VAL A 142 -3.32 -2.37 15.70
C VAL A 142 -4.14 -1.19 15.18
N PRO A 143 -3.88 0.07 15.59
CA PRO A 143 -4.60 1.21 15.03
C PRO A 143 -4.33 1.36 13.54
N PHE A 144 -5.37 1.28 12.69
CA PHE A 144 -5.16 1.29 11.24
C PHE A 144 -6.21 2.10 10.46
N VAL A 145 -5.83 2.44 9.25
CA VAL A 145 -6.71 2.96 8.19
C VAL A 145 -6.50 2.09 6.95
N ALA A 146 -7.57 1.48 6.45
CA ALA A 146 -7.55 0.77 5.18
C ALA A 146 -8.21 1.65 4.10
N LEU A 147 -7.44 2.11 3.13
CA LEU A 147 -7.98 2.77 1.96
C LEU A 147 -8.28 1.72 0.90
N ARG A 148 -9.55 1.65 0.49
CA ARG A 148 -10.06 0.68 -0.48
C ARG A 148 -10.29 1.35 -1.84
N PRO A 149 -9.23 1.59 -2.65
CA PRO A 149 -9.36 2.19 -3.97
C PRO A 149 -10.06 1.27 -4.95
N GLY A 150 -10.67 1.86 -5.98
CA GLY A 150 -11.06 1.18 -7.20
C GLY A 150 -9.85 0.90 -8.11
N ALA A 151 -10.10 0.75 -9.41
CA ALA A 151 -9.03 0.51 -10.38
C ALA A 151 -8.14 1.74 -10.57
N PHE A 152 -6.84 1.53 -10.77
CA PHE A 152 -5.94 2.63 -11.12
C PHE A 152 -6.16 3.07 -12.57
N LEU A 153 -6.37 4.36 -12.80
CA LEU A 153 -6.58 4.91 -14.13
C LEU A 153 -5.36 4.67 -15.04
N GLU A 154 -4.15 4.70 -14.47
CA GLU A 154 -2.91 4.43 -15.18
C GLU A 154 -2.82 3.01 -15.74
N GLN A 155 -3.63 2.08 -15.25
CA GLN A 155 -3.67 0.71 -15.78
C GLN A 155 -4.44 0.59 -17.09
N ILE A 156 -5.24 1.58 -17.46
CA ILE A 156 -5.96 1.58 -18.76
C ILE A 156 -4.95 1.50 -19.92
N THR A 157 -3.81 2.15 -19.79
CA THR A 157 -2.78 2.17 -20.83
C THR A 157 -1.90 0.91 -20.85
N ARG A 158 -2.10 -0.02 -19.93
CA ARG A 158 -1.28 -1.23 -19.81
C ARG A 158 -1.41 -2.18 -21.02
N PHE A 159 -2.54 -2.13 -21.72
CA PHE A 159 -2.85 -2.98 -22.87
C PHE A 159 -2.83 -2.21 -24.19
N GLY A 160 -2.15 -1.09 -24.25
CA GLY A 160 -2.09 -0.17 -25.37
C GLY A 160 -2.51 1.24 -24.94
N ASP A 161 -2.14 2.25 -25.73
CA ASP A 161 -2.58 3.62 -25.47
C ASP A 161 -3.92 3.87 -26.21
N PRO A 162 -5.06 3.87 -25.50
CA PRO A 162 -6.36 4.04 -26.11
C PRO A 162 -6.54 5.42 -26.76
N PHE A 163 -5.75 6.40 -26.36
CA PHE A 163 -5.84 7.76 -26.88
C PHE A 163 -5.14 7.88 -28.24
N SER A 164 -3.99 7.21 -28.41
CA SER A 164 -3.27 7.20 -29.68
C SER A 164 -3.82 6.14 -30.65
N GLU A 165 -4.26 5.01 -30.15
CA GLU A 165 -4.76 3.89 -30.95
C GLU A 165 -6.25 3.97 -31.29
N GLY A 166 -7.00 4.84 -30.59
CA GLY A 166 -8.45 4.98 -30.76
C GLY A 166 -9.23 3.69 -30.39
N ARG A 167 -8.62 2.79 -29.63
CA ARG A 167 -9.20 1.52 -29.20
C ARG A 167 -8.92 1.26 -27.74
N LEU A 168 -9.96 0.88 -26.99
CA LEU A 168 -9.88 0.44 -25.62
C LEU A 168 -10.28 -1.04 -25.54
N MET A 169 -9.42 -1.86 -24.94
CA MET A 169 -9.75 -3.24 -24.66
C MET A 169 -10.59 -3.29 -23.37
N TRP A 170 -11.80 -3.78 -23.48
CA TRP A 170 -12.73 -3.89 -22.36
C TRP A 170 -13.01 -5.34 -22.06
N PHE A 171 -12.83 -5.76 -20.80
CA PHE A 171 -13.15 -7.11 -20.34
C PHE A 171 -14.40 -7.06 -19.45
N GLY A 172 -15.43 -7.79 -19.81
CA GLY A 172 -16.69 -7.85 -19.08
C GLY A 172 -17.80 -7.02 -19.71
N SER A 173 -18.87 -6.79 -18.95
CA SER A 173 -20.02 -5.99 -19.41
C SER A 173 -19.74 -4.50 -19.30
N SER A 174 -19.98 -3.74 -20.36
CA SER A 174 -19.87 -2.27 -20.36
C SER A 174 -20.94 -1.57 -19.51
N SER A 175 -21.94 -2.30 -19.01
CA SER A 175 -22.96 -1.78 -18.11
C SER A 175 -22.55 -1.80 -16.63
N VAL A 176 -21.45 -2.44 -16.29
CA VAL A 176 -20.94 -2.46 -14.92
C VAL A 176 -20.16 -1.17 -14.65
N PRO A 177 -20.59 -0.34 -13.68
CA PRO A 177 -19.85 0.87 -13.35
C PRO A 177 -18.48 0.51 -12.76
N LEU A 178 -17.43 1.18 -13.24
CA LEU A 178 -16.08 1.08 -12.69
C LEU A 178 -15.71 2.37 -11.98
N THR A 179 -15.09 2.22 -10.83
CA THR A 179 -14.53 3.36 -10.08
C THR A 179 -13.03 3.40 -10.31
N PHE A 180 -12.54 4.54 -10.77
CA PHE A 180 -11.12 4.77 -11.00
C PHE A 180 -10.55 5.76 -9.99
N VAL A 181 -9.25 5.60 -9.72
CA VAL A 181 -8.46 6.54 -8.92
C VAL A 181 -7.11 6.76 -9.60
N LEU A 182 -6.59 7.98 -9.53
CA LEU A 182 -5.21 8.27 -9.91
C LEU A 182 -4.27 7.86 -8.77
N ALA A 183 -3.14 7.24 -9.11
CA ALA A 183 -2.12 6.87 -8.13
C ALA A 183 -1.59 8.10 -7.36
N SER A 184 -1.51 9.26 -8.04
CA SER A 184 -1.11 10.53 -7.42
C SER A 184 -2.06 10.99 -6.33
N ASP A 185 -3.36 10.81 -6.52
CA ASP A 185 -4.38 11.22 -5.56
C ASP A 185 -4.41 10.26 -4.39
N LEU A 186 -4.40 8.95 -4.68
CA LEU A 186 -4.33 7.93 -3.62
C LEU A 186 -3.06 8.09 -2.76
N ALA A 187 -1.92 8.44 -3.36
CA ALA A 187 -0.70 8.71 -2.61
C ALA A 187 -0.86 9.88 -1.63
N GLY A 188 -1.63 10.90 -2.01
CA GLY A 188 -1.99 12.00 -1.12
C GLY A 188 -2.83 11.54 0.07
N TYR A 189 -3.86 10.73 -0.17
CA TYR A 189 -4.70 10.18 0.89
C TYR A 189 -3.93 9.23 1.83
N LEU A 190 -3.08 8.35 1.29
CA LEU A 190 -2.23 7.46 2.08
C LEU A 190 -1.28 8.25 2.98
N ALA A 191 -0.66 9.31 2.47
CA ALA A 191 0.22 10.16 3.25
C ALA A 191 -0.53 10.92 4.36
N ALA A 192 -1.73 11.46 4.06
CA ALA A 192 -2.56 12.16 5.02
C ALA A 192 -3.10 11.23 6.13
N ALA A 193 -3.37 9.96 5.81
CA ALA A 193 -3.89 8.98 6.75
C ALA A 193 -2.94 8.68 7.92
N VAL A 194 -1.65 9.01 7.79
CA VAL A 194 -0.67 8.84 8.87
C VAL A 194 -1.03 9.65 10.12
N ASP A 195 -1.52 10.88 9.92
CA ASP A 195 -1.84 11.81 11.00
C ASP A 195 -3.37 11.99 11.20
N ALA A 196 -4.18 11.30 10.42
CA ALA A 196 -5.64 11.45 10.50
C ALA A 196 -6.16 10.97 11.87
N SER A 197 -6.98 11.78 12.51
CA SER A 197 -7.64 11.45 13.80
C SER A 197 -9.08 11.02 13.58
N GLY A 198 -9.59 10.14 14.46
CA GLY A 198 -10.99 9.71 14.42
C GLY A 198 -11.36 8.73 13.30
N VAL A 199 -10.37 8.13 12.65
CA VAL A 199 -10.55 7.18 11.52
C VAL A 199 -10.00 5.79 11.83
N ASP A 200 -9.62 5.53 13.08
CA ASP A 200 -9.06 4.23 13.49
C ASP A 200 -10.13 3.13 13.44
N GLY A 201 -9.78 1.98 12.89
CA GLY A 201 -10.67 0.82 12.78
C GLY A 201 -11.74 0.97 11.68
N SER A 202 -11.66 1.99 10.83
CA SER A 202 -12.60 2.16 9.73
C SER A 202 -11.96 1.79 8.39
N GLY A 203 -12.52 0.79 7.73
CA GLY A 203 -12.33 0.62 6.30
C GLY A 203 -13.00 1.79 5.58
N SER A 204 -12.26 2.88 5.29
CA SER A 204 -12.83 3.98 4.54
C SER A 204 -12.78 3.68 3.05
N THR A 205 -13.96 3.59 2.43
CA THR A 205 -14.08 3.46 0.98
C THR A 205 -13.84 4.84 0.36
N SER A 206 -12.70 5.04 -0.28
CA SER A 206 -12.52 6.21 -1.14
C SER A 206 -13.22 5.95 -2.48
N ALA A 207 -14.56 6.01 -2.48
CA ALA A 207 -15.28 6.21 -3.73
C ALA A 207 -14.99 7.65 -4.16
N GLY A 208 -14.43 7.83 -5.35
CA GLY A 208 -14.34 9.15 -5.96
C GLY A 208 -15.75 9.71 -6.07
N THR A 209 -16.11 10.62 -5.16
CA THR A 209 -17.31 11.40 -5.30
C THR A 209 -17.01 12.51 -6.27
N SER A 210 -17.49 12.36 -7.47
CA SER A 210 -17.73 13.51 -8.34
C SER A 210 -19.19 13.53 -8.68
N PRO A 211 -19.87 14.66 -8.52
CA PRO A 211 -21.14 14.88 -9.18
C PRO A 211 -20.93 15.03 -10.68
#